data_621773bb41a9e21bbf14cf3f63848ab7
#
_entry.id   621773bb41a9e21bbf14cf3f63848ab7
#
_cell.length_a   1.000
_cell.length_b   1.000
_cell.length_c   1.000
_cell.angle_alpha   90.00
_cell.angle_beta   90.00
_cell.angle_gamma   90.00
#
_symmetry.space_group_name_H-M   'P 1'
#
loop_
_entity.id
_entity.type
_entity.pdbx_description
1 polymer ?
#
loop_
_entity_poly.entity_id
_entity_poly.type
_entity_poly.pdbx_seq_one_letter_code
_entity_poly.pdbx_strand_id
1 'polypeptide(L)'
;MKENKKTITFLGAAIIAVCIATFTSPTKRDPSAKANLMGQALFESFDARAVTGIEIVEVDEEDIQTKSIEVTQTEKGWFIRRPGKADYPANADNQLEDVSSMLFDLRIIDQAGEGAGEHAKFGVLNPSKADATESGIGRLIHLKNSSGSNLASLIIGEEVDGLPNTYYVRKPEQNAVYRVEVSNARDVSSKFVDWVEQDFLDLDKRKIKQVTLDNYDVNLAQGKINRTNNPFVLNIADSKWSFPGGNLKDNEELDKEILDALKDALDDLEIIDVERKPEILVNNLKQGKEFFSNLRDANNQAVVQSLQQKGFYTIAAKDASGQTVPKVVSNKGEVLVGMESGVEYVLRFGDIYRGSEEDENSSGDSRYIYAFARVNESLLTPPNLAPLPSTSPQGAKGPEGGKGPIAKPGSPPDFTPPTAPPKVTPPPPPAQPKAANNKAVKVEKKTATDQAAEKAKKDAEKEAEIAQIQASNARLQAEYNGKISSARQKAKEINENLAGWYYVISNDVYEKIRLERNSFVKNKD
;
A
#
# COMPACT_ATOMS: atom_id res chain seq x y z
N MET A 1 -71.03 59.61 -23.58
CA MET A 1 -70.49 58.20 -23.41
C MET A 1 -69.00 57.99 -23.80
N LYS A 2 -68.32 58.88 -24.51
CA LYS A 2 -66.91 58.67 -24.92
C LYS A 2 -65.91 59.11 -23.84
N GLU A 3 -66.27 60.08 -22.98
CA GLU A 3 -65.35 60.55 -21.92
C GLU A 3 -65.19 59.57 -20.77
N ASN A 4 -66.26 58.91 -20.31
CA ASN A 4 -66.19 57.93 -19.24
C ASN A 4 -65.27 56.72 -19.58
N LYS A 5 -65.19 56.34 -20.88
CA LYS A 5 -64.25 55.25 -21.28
C LYS A 5 -62.79 55.68 -21.16
N LYS A 6 -62.46 56.90 -21.48
CA LYS A 6 -61.08 57.42 -21.34
C LYS A 6 -60.69 57.49 -19.86
N THR A 7 -61.59 57.94 -19.01
CA THR A 7 -61.33 58.02 -17.54
C THR A 7 -61.11 56.63 -16.93
N ILE A 8 -61.91 55.61 -17.34
CA ILE A 8 -61.74 54.22 -16.88
C ILE A 8 -60.41 53.64 -17.36
N THR A 9 -60.00 53.94 -18.61
CA THR A 9 -58.72 53.47 -19.14
C THR A 9 -57.55 54.09 -18.41
N PHE A 10 -57.60 55.38 -18.09
CA PHE A 10 -56.56 56.07 -17.30
C PHE A 10 -56.52 55.58 -15.87
N LEU A 11 -57.62 55.29 -15.25
CA LEU A 11 -57.69 54.71 -13.90
C LEU A 11 -57.10 53.31 -13.85
N GLY A 12 -57.39 52.48 -14.85
CA GLY A 12 -56.84 51.13 -15.00
C GLY A 12 -55.31 51.17 -15.20
N ALA A 13 -54.81 52.07 -16.05
CA ALA A 13 -53.38 52.27 -16.25
C ALA A 13 -52.67 52.78 -15.00
N ALA A 14 -53.30 53.66 -14.21
CA ALA A 14 -52.75 54.14 -12.93
C ALA A 14 -52.67 53.04 -11.88
N ILE A 15 -53.70 52.18 -11.76
CA ILE A 15 -53.68 51.03 -10.86
C ILE A 15 -52.59 50.04 -11.26
N ILE A 16 -52.45 49.74 -12.52
CA ILE A 16 -51.36 48.88 -13.01
C ILE A 16 -49.97 49.48 -12.72
N ALA A 17 -49.78 50.78 -12.94
CA ALA A 17 -48.54 51.47 -12.61
C ALA A 17 -48.22 51.44 -11.11
N VAL A 18 -49.21 51.61 -10.21
CA VAL A 18 -49.07 51.49 -8.78
C VAL A 18 -48.74 50.07 -8.35
N CYS A 19 -49.38 49.07 -8.95
CA CYS A 19 -49.03 47.68 -8.70
C CYS A 19 -47.60 47.33 -9.14
N ILE A 20 -47.19 47.78 -10.32
CA ILE A 20 -45.79 47.61 -10.77
C ILE A 20 -44.84 48.35 -9.82
N ALA A 21 -45.11 49.57 -9.42
CA ALA A 21 -44.29 50.31 -8.48
C ALA A 21 -44.17 49.69 -7.10
N THR A 22 -45.24 49.03 -6.60
CA THR A 22 -45.17 48.30 -5.31
C THR A 22 -44.43 46.98 -5.44
N PHE A 23 -44.51 46.29 -6.58
CA PHE A 23 -43.73 45.05 -6.81
C PHE A 23 -42.26 45.31 -7.15
N THR A 24 -41.94 46.46 -7.72
CA THR A 24 -40.56 46.84 -8.10
C THR A 24 -39.91 47.79 -7.08
N SER A 25 -40.62 48.19 -6.02
CA SER A 25 -40.01 48.99 -4.96
C SER A 25 -38.88 48.20 -4.29
N PRO A 26 -37.64 48.70 -4.28
CA PRO A 26 -36.58 48.04 -3.54
C PRO A 26 -37.00 47.99 -2.09
N THR A 27 -37.09 46.80 -1.52
CA THR A 27 -37.28 46.61 -0.06
C THR A 27 -36.28 47.50 0.65
N LYS A 28 -36.76 48.42 1.51
CA LYS A 28 -35.92 49.29 2.32
C LYS A 28 -35.01 48.37 3.13
N ARG A 29 -33.75 48.36 2.77
CA ARG A 29 -32.73 47.62 3.52
C ARG A 29 -32.65 48.26 4.89
N ASP A 30 -33.02 47.53 5.92
CA ASP A 30 -32.89 47.95 7.30
C ASP A 30 -31.41 47.77 7.72
N PRO A 31 -30.63 48.84 7.88
CA PRO A 31 -29.24 48.74 8.29
C PRO A 31 -29.07 48.03 9.64
N SER A 32 -30.10 48.01 10.48
CA SER A 32 -30.07 47.31 11.76
C SER A 32 -30.11 45.79 11.61
N ALA A 33 -30.73 45.27 10.53
CA ALA A 33 -30.79 43.84 10.29
C ALA A 33 -29.39 43.27 9.97
N LYS A 34 -28.55 44.00 9.25
CA LYS A 34 -27.16 43.61 8.98
C LYS A 34 -26.27 43.66 10.21
N ALA A 35 -26.43 44.69 11.05
CA ALA A 35 -25.69 44.81 12.29
C ALA A 35 -26.03 43.69 13.29
N ASN A 36 -27.23 43.16 13.25
CA ASN A 36 -27.67 42.05 14.10
C ASN A 36 -27.06 40.69 13.68
N LEU A 37 -26.51 40.55 12.48
CA LEU A 37 -25.89 39.29 12.02
C LEU A 37 -24.43 39.14 12.45
N MET A 38 -23.75 40.25 12.77
CA MET A 38 -22.35 40.22 13.19
C MET A 38 -22.15 39.40 14.47
N GLY A 39 -21.21 38.47 14.42
CA GLY A 39 -20.88 37.59 15.54
C GLY A 39 -21.85 36.43 15.76
N GLN A 40 -22.95 36.35 15.01
CA GLN A 40 -23.83 35.20 15.07
C GLN A 40 -23.15 33.97 14.42
N ALA A 41 -23.48 32.79 14.93
CA ALA A 41 -23.06 31.55 14.33
C ALA A 41 -23.69 31.39 12.92
N LEU A 42 -22.86 30.97 11.93
CA LEU A 42 -23.37 30.73 10.58
C LEU A 42 -24.32 29.52 10.53
N PHE A 43 -24.03 28.49 11.32
CA PHE A 43 -24.90 27.32 11.46
C PHE A 43 -25.53 27.27 12.87
N GLU A 44 -26.69 26.66 12.96
CA GLU A 44 -27.19 26.19 14.25
C GLU A 44 -26.23 25.11 14.78
N SER A 45 -26.10 25.03 16.12
CA SER A 45 -25.22 24.04 16.70
C SER A 45 -25.63 22.60 16.31
N PHE A 46 -24.75 21.86 15.72
CA PHE A 46 -24.89 20.42 15.49
C PHE A 46 -23.88 19.64 16.33
N ASP A 47 -24.17 18.39 16.62
CA ASP A 47 -23.20 17.53 17.31
C ASP A 47 -22.11 17.08 16.32
N ALA A 48 -20.89 17.58 16.49
CA ALA A 48 -19.75 17.18 15.67
C ALA A 48 -19.49 15.67 15.69
N ARG A 49 -19.88 14.98 16.78
CA ARG A 49 -19.79 13.52 16.89
C ARG A 49 -20.79 12.76 16.01
N ALA A 50 -21.82 13.46 15.55
CA ALA A 50 -22.78 12.89 14.62
C ALA A 50 -22.31 12.92 13.16
N VAL A 51 -21.16 13.55 12.88
CA VAL A 51 -20.55 13.58 11.56
C VAL A 51 -19.92 12.21 11.28
N THR A 52 -20.46 11.52 10.29
CA THR A 52 -19.99 10.21 9.82
C THR A 52 -19.66 10.22 8.34
N GLY A 53 -19.72 11.38 7.69
CA GLY A 53 -19.34 11.55 6.30
C GLY A 53 -19.08 12.99 5.94
N ILE A 54 -18.17 13.18 5.01
CA ILE A 54 -17.85 14.47 4.37
C ILE A 54 -17.92 14.27 2.88
N GLU A 55 -18.59 15.18 2.19
CA GLU A 55 -18.55 15.25 0.72
C GLU A 55 -18.00 16.62 0.32
N ILE A 56 -17.03 16.63 -0.56
CA ILE A 56 -16.41 17.82 -1.12
C ILE A 56 -16.61 17.78 -2.63
N VAL A 57 -17.11 18.90 -3.17
CA VAL A 57 -17.29 19.09 -4.61
C VAL A 57 -16.61 20.39 -5.01
N GLU A 58 -15.72 20.33 -5.96
CA GLU A 58 -15.03 21.51 -6.50
C GLU A 58 -14.76 21.34 -8.00
N VAL A 59 -14.44 22.43 -8.67
CA VAL A 59 -13.95 22.38 -10.06
C VAL A 59 -12.43 22.33 -10.00
N ASP A 60 -11.86 21.34 -10.63
CA ASP A 60 -10.43 21.25 -10.84
C ASP A 60 -10.03 22.26 -11.93
N GLU A 61 -9.11 23.17 -11.60
CA GLU A 61 -8.69 24.24 -12.49
C GLU A 61 -7.82 23.74 -13.66
N GLU A 62 -7.15 22.60 -13.50
CA GLU A 62 -6.27 22.01 -14.52
C GLU A 62 -7.10 21.30 -15.60
N ASP A 63 -8.09 20.52 -15.18
CA ASP A 63 -8.92 19.71 -16.07
C ASP A 63 -10.24 20.39 -16.48
N ILE A 64 -10.61 21.50 -15.82
CA ILE A 64 -11.89 22.21 -15.98
C ILE A 64 -13.09 21.24 -15.81
N GLN A 65 -13.00 20.37 -14.81
CA GLN A 65 -14.03 19.38 -14.51
C GLN A 65 -14.48 19.47 -13.04
N THR A 66 -15.76 19.17 -12.83
CA THR A 66 -16.28 19.05 -11.46
C THR A 66 -15.85 17.71 -10.88
N LYS A 67 -14.99 17.75 -9.85
CA LYS A 67 -14.56 16.59 -9.09
C LYS A 67 -15.32 16.51 -7.76
N SER A 68 -15.58 15.29 -7.32
CA SER A 68 -16.21 15.04 -6.02
C SER A 68 -15.55 13.87 -5.30
N ILE A 69 -15.41 14.03 -3.99
CA ILE A 69 -14.95 12.98 -3.09
C ILE A 69 -15.90 12.89 -1.90
N GLU A 70 -16.28 11.69 -1.52
CA GLU A 70 -17.01 11.44 -0.28
C GLU A 70 -16.18 10.54 0.63
N VAL A 71 -15.91 11.00 1.84
CA VAL A 71 -15.25 10.21 2.88
C VAL A 71 -16.31 9.83 3.90
N THR A 72 -16.53 8.54 4.10
CA THR A 72 -17.63 8.03 4.92
C THR A 72 -17.16 6.97 5.89
N GLN A 73 -17.73 7.00 7.10
CA GLN A 73 -17.47 6.01 8.14
C GLN A 73 -18.29 4.75 7.91
N THR A 74 -17.66 3.60 8.02
CA THR A 74 -18.27 2.28 7.96
C THR A 74 -17.90 1.48 9.22
N GLU A 75 -18.45 0.30 9.38
CA GLU A 75 -18.03 -0.64 10.45
C GLU A 75 -16.55 -1.04 10.38
N LYS A 76 -15.91 -0.87 9.21
CA LYS A 76 -14.50 -1.23 8.96
C LYS A 76 -13.54 -0.04 9.03
N GLY A 77 -14.04 1.16 9.36
CA GLY A 77 -13.27 2.40 9.37
C GLY A 77 -13.76 3.40 8.32
N TRP A 78 -12.91 4.37 8.01
CA TRP A 78 -13.21 5.40 7.02
C TRP A 78 -12.86 4.96 5.61
N PHE A 79 -13.71 5.31 4.65
CA PHE A 79 -13.55 4.95 3.24
C PHE A 79 -13.84 6.15 2.34
N ILE A 80 -13.05 6.25 1.30
CA ILE A 80 -13.23 7.21 0.21
C ILE A 80 -14.14 6.58 -0.83
N ARG A 81 -15.17 7.31 -1.23
CA ARG A 81 -16.03 7.03 -2.37
C ARG A 81 -15.80 8.04 -3.47
N ARG A 82 -15.62 7.56 -4.67
CA ARG A 82 -15.51 8.37 -5.88
C ARG A 82 -16.44 7.82 -6.96
N PRO A 83 -17.08 8.66 -7.78
CA PRO A 83 -17.93 8.19 -8.86
C PRO A 83 -17.20 7.19 -9.77
N GLY A 84 -17.83 6.05 -10.04
CA GLY A 84 -17.29 5.02 -10.94
C GLY A 84 -16.08 4.22 -10.42
N LYS A 85 -15.59 4.48 -9.21
CA LYS A 85 -14.46 3.77 -8.61
C LYS A 85 -14.88 2.97 -7.37
N ALA A 86 -14.09 1.98 -6.99
CA ALA A 86 -14.31 1.21 -5.76
C ALA A 86 -13.91 2.01 -4.53
N ASP A 87 -14.61 1.78 -3.40
CA ASP A 87 -14.29 2.41 -2.12
C ASP A 87 -12.89 2.01 -1.66
N TYR A 88 -12.07 3.01 -1.26
CA TYR A 88 -10.70 2.83 -0.78
C TYR A 88 -10.59 3.24 0.69
N PRO A 89 -9.80 2.55 1.54
CA PRO A 89 -9.57 2.97 2.92
C PRO A 89 -8.99 4.40 2.98
N ALA A 90 -9.60 5.25 3.82
CA ALA A 90 -9.14 6.61 4.05
C ALA A 90 -8.21 6.66 5.27
N ASN A 91 -7.14 7.46 5.18
CA ASN A 91 -6.38 7.95 6.32
C ASN A 91 -6.90 9.34 6.67
N ALA A 92 -8.06 9.39 7.35
CA ALA A 92 -8.85 10.61 7.48
C ALA A 92 -8.86 11.19 8.91
N ASP A 93 -8.16 10.59 9.87
CA ASP A 93 -8.31 10.92 11.29
C ASP A 93 -8.03 12.40 11.57
N ASN A 94 -6.96 12.98 11.05
CA ASN A 94 -6.60 14.39 11.25
C ASN A 94 -7.48 15.33 10.42
N GLN A 95 -7.69 15.01 9.13
CA GLN A 95 -8.44 15.88 8.22
C GLN A 95 -9.93 15.95 8.56
N LEU A 96 -10.51 14.88 9.08
CA LEU A 96 -11.90 14.85 9.54
C LEU A 96 -12.11 15.78 10.74
N GLU A 97 -11.18 15.78 11.69
CA GLU A 97 -11.20 16.68 12.83
C GLU A 97 -11.09 18.13 12.36
N ASP A 98 -10.17 18.42 11.44
CA ASP A 98 -9.96 19.76 10.89
C ASP A 98 -11.19 20.28 10.13
N VAL A 99 -11.76 19.49 9.21
CA VAL A 99 -12.94 19.90 8.42
C VAL A 99 -14.18 20.01 9.30
N SER A 100 -14.37 19.08 10.24
CA SER A 100 -15.53 19.13 11.15
C SER A 100 -15.45 20.31 12.09
N SER A 101 -14.28 20.61 12.64
CA SER A 101 -14.06 21.74 13.52
C SER A 101 -14.14 23.08 12.79
N MET A 102 -13.66 23.13 11.54
CA MET A 102 -13.74 24.32 10.68
C MET A 102 -15.18 24.80 10.50
N LEU A 103 -16.16 23.90 10.30
CA LEU A 103 -17.56 24.27 10.08
C LEU A 103 -18.35 24.48 11.39
N PHE A 104 -17.83 24.05 12.53
CA PHE A 104 -18.59 24.01 13.79
C PHE A 104 -18.86 25.38 14.39
N ASP A 105 -17.90 26.32 14.40
CA ASP A 105 -18.03 27.63 15.05
C ASP A 105 -17.76 28.81 14.11
N LEU A 106 -18.25 28.68 12.86
CA LEU A 106 -18.14 29.78 11.90
C LEU A 106 -19.02 30.96 12.33
N ARG A 107 -18.40 32.14 12.50
CA ARG A 107 -19.09 33.36 12.88
C ARG A 107 -19.11 34.37 11.75
N ILE A 108 -20.29 34.93 11.52
CA ILE A 108 -20.52 35.94 10.50
C ILE A 108 -19.79 37.22 10.89
N ILE A 109 -18.83 37.65 10.07
CA ILE A 109 -18.20 38.95 10.21
C ILE A 109 -19.16 40.03 9.69
N ASP A 110 -19.67 39.85 8.47
CA ASP A 110 -20.75 40.64 7.91
C ASP A 110 -21.38 39.94 6.69
N GLN A 111 -22.38 40.58 6.09
CA GLN A 111 -23.05 40.14 4.88
C GLN A 111 -22.49 40.92 3.67
N ALA A 112 -21.85 40.17 2.73
CA ALA A 112 -21.22 40.73 1.55
C ALA A 112 -22.18 40.91 0.37
N GLY A 113 -23.14 39.96 0.19
CA GLY A 113 -24.11 39.96 -0.89
C GLY A 113 -25.47 39.43 -0.46
N GLU A 114 -26.51 39.74 -1.25
CA GLU A 114 -27.91 39.35 -0.97
C GLU A 114 -28.57 38.62 -2.12
N GLY A 115 -28.07 38.78 -3.34
CA GLY A 115 -28.70 38.31 -4.57
C GLY A 115 -27.91 37.22 -5.29
N ALA A 116 -28.63 36.30 -5.96
CA ALA A 116 -28.00 35.23 -6.72
C ALA A 116 -27.06 35.74 -7.85
N GLY A 117 -27.33 36.93 -8.41
CA GLY A 117 -26.48 37.53 -9.45
C GLY A 117 -25.10 37.99 -8.95
N GLU A 118 -24.86 38.00 -7.64
CA GLU A 118 -23.58 38.37 -7.04
C GLU A 118 -22.67 37.16 -6.76
N HIS A 119 -23.18 35.93 -6.88
CA HIS A 119 -22.47 34.71 -6.49
C HIS A 119 -21.15 34.53 -7.21
N ALA A 120 -21.14 34.72 -8.54
CA ALA A 120 -19.91 34.62 -9.35
C ALA A 120 -18.82 35.60 -8.90
N LYS A 121 -19.22 36.85 -8.53
CA LYS A 121 -18.30 37.90 -8.06
C LYS A 121 -17.56 37.51 -6.78
N PHE A 122 -18.16 36.70 -5.93
CA PHE A 122 -17.60 36.27 -4.63
C PHE A 122 -17.04 34.85 -4.68
N GLY A 123 -17.00 34.22 -5.85
CA GLY A 123 -16.52 32.86 -5.99
C GLY A 123 -17.42 31.80 -5.33
N VAL A 124 -18.73 32.08 -5.16
CA VAL A 124 -19.64 31.17 -4.42
C VAL A 124 -20.73 30.55 -5.30
N LEU A 125 -20.49 30.43 -6.62
CA LEU A 125 -21.32 29.58 -7.46
C LEU A 125 -21.25 28.14 -6.99
N ASN A 126 -22.39 27.44 -7.09
CA ASN A 126 -22.45 26.05 -6.64
C ASN A 126 -21.80 25.11 -7.69
N PRO A 127 -20.69 24.41 -7.39
CA PRO A 127 -19.99 23.55 -8.34
C PRO A 127 -20.85 22.40 -8.89
N SER A 128 -21.86 21.96 -8.13
CA SER A 128 -22.78 20.89 -8.59
C SER A 128 -23.84 21.38 -9.58
N LYS A 129 -23.95 22.70 -9.81
CA LYS A 129 -25.00 23.31 -10.64
C LYS A 129 -24.44 24.23 -11.74
N ALA A 130 -23.27 24.79 -11.53
CA ALA A 130 -22.58 25.65 -12.50
C ALA A 130 -21.93 24.80 -13.60
N ASP A 131 -21.75 25.40 -14.77
CA ASP A 131 -20.86 24.83 -15.78
C ASP A 131 -19.41 24.99 -15.32
N ALA A 132 -18.60 23.95 -15.42
CA ALA A 132 -17.21 23.96 -14.95
C ALA A 132 -16.34 25.06 -15.61
N THR A 133 -16.79 25.58 -16.76
CA THR A 133 -16.12 26.69 -17.47
C THR A 133 -16.50 28.08 -16.95
N GLU A 134 -17.49 28.19 -16.05
CA GLU A 134 -17.87 29.46 -15.45
C GLU A 134 -16.81 29.94 -14.45
N SER A 135 -16.62 31.26 -14.38
CA SER A 135 -15.76 31.84 -13.34
C SER A 135 -16.53 32.08 -12.04
N GLY A 136 -15.82 32.01 -10.91
CA GLY A 136 -16.40 32.28 -9.60
C GLY A 136 -17.17 31.09 -9.01
N ILE A 137 -16.78 29.88 -9.35
CA ILE A 137 -17.29 28.64 -8.75
C ILE A 137 -16.54 28.43 -7.41
N GLY A 138 -17.30 28.08 -6.37
CA GLY A 138 -16.75 27.81 -5.05
C GLY A 138 -16.59 26.32 -4.79
N ARG A 139 -15.97 26.00 -3.65
CA ARG A 139 -15.86 24.64 -3.12
C ARG A 139 -17.05 24.35 -2.23
N LEU A 140 -17.82 23.31 -2.54
CA LEU A 140 -18.97 22.85 -1.77
C LEU A 140 -18.58 21.74 -0.80
N ILE A 141 -18.90 21.91 0.46
CA ILE A 141 -18.66 20.95 1.53
C ILE A 141 -19.98 20.56 2.16
N HIS A 142 -20.23 19.27 2.29
CA HIS A 142 -21.34 18.70 3.04
C HIS A 142 -20.80 17.86 4.21
N LEU A 143 -21.20 18.17 5.44
CA LEU A 143 -21.06 17.27 6.58
C LEU A 143 -22.31 16.42 6.69
N LYS A 144 -22.15 15.10 6.70
CA LYS A 144 -23.25 14.12 6.69
C LYS A 144 -23.30 13.32 7.99
N ASN A 145 -24.49 12.93 8.39
CA ASN A 145 -24.70 11.97 9.47
C ASN A 145 -24.80 10.52 8.93
N SER A 146 -24.97 9.56 9.84
CA SER A 146 -25.09 8.12 9.51
C SER A 146 -26.28 7.77 8.62
N SER A 147 -27.30 8.62 8.51
CA SER A 147 -28.41 8.44 7.56
C SER A 147 -28.14 9.06 6.19
N GLY A 148 -26.97 9.68 5.98
CA GLY A 148 -26.60 10.39 4.76
C GLY A 148 -27.23 11.78 4.63
N SER A 149 -27.89 12.29 5.70
CA SER A 149 -28.47 13.63 5.72
C SER A 149 -27.40 14.68 6.05
N ASN A 150 -27.48 15.84 5.39
CA ASN A 150 -26.56 16.93 5.64
C ASN A 150 -26.82 17.59 7.01
N LEU A 151 -25.81 17.63 7.87
CA LEU A 151 -25.79 18.37 9.12
C LEU A 151 -25.43 19.84 8.88
N ALA A 152 -24.47 20.08 8.00
CA ALA A 152 -24.07 21.40 7.54
C ALA A 152 -23.66 21.33 6.06
N SER A 153 -23.90 22.45 5.35
CA SER A 153 -23.49 22.57 3.95
C SER A 153 -23.01 23.99 3.69
N LEU A 154 -21.81 24.12 3.12
CA LEU A 154 -21.17 25.40 2.87
C LEU A 154 -20.49 25.43 1.52
N ILE A 155 -20.67 26.54 0.79
CA ILE A 155 -19.85 26.89 -0.36
C ILE A 155 -18.83 27.91 0.11
N ILE A 156 -17.55 27.59 -0.03
CA ILE A 156 -16.41 28.48 0.26
C ILE A 156 -15.95 29.04 -1.07
N GLY A 157 -15.93 30.35 -1.19
CA GLY A 157 -15.50 31.10 -2.38
C GLY A 157 -14.10 31.67 -2.21
N GLU A 158 -13.92 32.88 -2.80
CA GLU A 158 -12.63 33.56 -2.80
C GLU A 158 -12.24 34.08 -1.42
N GLU A 159 -10.93 34.15 -1.15
CA GLU A 159 -10.40 34.82 0.04
C GLU A 159 -10.58 36.34 -0.11
N VAL A 160 -10.90 36.99 0.99
CA VAL A 160 -11.15 38.45 0.98
C VAL A 160 -9.82 39.19 0.93
N ASP A 161 -9.67 40.06 -0.06
CA ASP A 161 -8.45 40.86 -0.23
C ASP A 161 -8.05 41.62 1.04
N GLY A 162 -6.82 41.41 1.49
CA GLY A 162 -6.25 42.07 2.67
C GLY A 162 -6.72 41.51 4.03
N LEU A 163 -7.52 40.47 4.05
CA LEU A 163 -7.97 39.77 5.27
C LEU A 163 -7.64 38.29 5.19
N PRO A 164 -6.46 37.86 5.65
CA PRO A 164 -6.05 36.45 5.58
C PRO A 164 -7.04 35.55 6.32
N ASN A 165 -7.24 34.32 5.81
CA ASN A 165 -8.18 33.32 6.31
C ASN A 165 -9.65 33.78 6.34
N THR A 166 -9.99 34.91 5.72
CA THR A 166 -11.37 35.39 5.60
C THR A 166 -11.88 35.10 4.19
N TYR A 167 -12.96 34.36 4.10
CA TYR A 167 -13.54 33.90 2.85
C TYR A 167 -14.96 34.42 2.67
N TYR A 168 -15.35 34.58 1.40
CA TYR A 168 -16.76 34.68 1.05
C TYR A 168 -17.38 33.29 1.12
N VAL A 169 -18.48 33.17 1.85
CA VAL A 169 -19.16 31.87 2.05
C VAL A 169 -20.64 32.01 1.81
N ARG A 170 -21.27 30.92 1.36
CA ARG A 170 -22.71 30.85 1.14
C ARG A 170 -23.26 29.48 1.52
N LYS A 171 -24.43 29.42 2.18
CA LYS A 171 -25.18 28.17 2.30
C LYS A 171 -25.82 27.84 0.94
N PRO A 172 -25.73 26.59 0.43
CA PRO A 172 -26.22 26.23 -0.92
C PRO A 172 -27.68 26.61 -1.18
N GLU A 173 -28.52 26.59 -0.15
CA GLU A 173 -29.96 26.87 -0.24
C GLU A 173 -30.31 28.36 -0.04
N GLN A 174 -29.32 29.23 0.19
CA GLN A 174 -29.53 30.66 0.43
C GLN A 174 -28.82 31.50 -0.63
N ASN A 175 -29.34 32.71 -0.89
CA ASN A 175 -28.68 33.66 -1.77
C ASN A 175 -27.69 34.60 -1.04
N ALA A 176 -27.85 34.73 0.27
CA ALA A 176 -26.98 35.61 1.07
C ALA A 176 -25.55 35.08 1.09
N VAL A 177 -24.60 35.99 0.84
CA VAL A 177 -23.16 35.73 0.91
C VAL A 177 -22.61 36.44 2.14
N TYR A 178 -21.84 35.74 2.93
CA TYR A 178 -21.23 36.23 4.17
C TYR A 178 -19.72 36.25 4.07
N ARG A 179 -19.07 37.14 4.84
CA ARG A 179 -17.65 37.03 5.16
C ARG A 179 -17.49 36.30 6.47
N VAL A 180 -16.60 35.30 6.47
CA VAL A 180 -16.37 34.43 7.63
C VAL A 180 -14.89 34.13 7.71
N GLU A 181 -14.33 34.06 8.90
CA GLU A 181 -12.99 33.53 9.11
C GLU A 181 -13.07 31.99 9.05
N VAL A 182 -12.33 31.39 8.12
CA VAL A 182 -12.29 29.94 7.91
C VAL A 182 -10.85 29.47 8.03
N SER A 183 -10.53 28.87 9.18
CA SER A 183 -9.21 28.26 9.37
C SER A 183 -9.06 27.04 8.43
N ASN A 184 -7.88 26.85 7.88
CA ASN A 184 -7.53 25.67 7.05
C ASN A 184 -8.43 25.44 5.83
N ALA A 185 -9.10 26.49 5.30
CA ALA A 185 -9.96 26.34 4.11
C ALA A 185 -9.23 25.79 2.90
N ARG A 186 -7.90 25.99 2.80
CA ARG A 186 -7.06 25.50 1.70
C ARG A 186 -6.74 24.01 1.81
N ASP A 187 -6.80 23.46 3.02
CA ASP A 187 -6.45 22.04 3.28
C ASP A 187 -7.62 21.10 2.97
N VAL A 188 -8.83 21.66 2.75
CA VAL A 188 -10.02 20.90 2.36
C VAL A 188 -10.03 20.74 0.86
N SER A 189 -9.77 19.54 0.37
CA SER A 189 -9.55 19.22 -1.04
C SER A 189 -10.38 18.02 -1.49
N SER A 190 -10.78 18.00 -2.77
CA SER A 190 -11.38 16.82 -3.41
C SER A 190 -10.33 15.84 -3.96
N LYS A 191 -9.04 16.11 -3.78
CA LYS A 191 -7.97 15.26 -4.29
C LYS A 191 -7.87 13.97 -3.47
N PHE A 192 -7.84 12.84 -4.16
CA PHE A 192 -7.73 11.52 -3.54
C PHE A 192 -6.50 11.37 -2.62
N VAL A 193 -5.37 11.91 -3.06
CA VAL A 193 -4.08 11.81 -2.37
C VAL A 193 -4.08 12.45 -0.99
N ASP A 194 -4.92 13.47 -0.76
CA ASP A 194 -5.01 14.18 0.51
C ASP A 194 -5.77 13.37 1.60
N TRP A 195 -6.42 12.28 1.20
CA TRP A 195 -7.26 11.45 2.09
C TRP A 195 -6.74 10.04 2.31
N VAL A 196 -5.56 9.70 1.80
CA VAL A 196 -5.00 8.35 1.87
C VAL A 196 -3.61 8.36 2.49
N GLU A 197 -3.20 7.20 3.01
CA GLU A 197 -1.79 6.94 3.25
C GLU A 197 -1.10 6.76 1.89
N GLN A 198 -0.22 7.68 1.54
CA GLN A 198 0.44 7.69 0.24
C GLN A 198 1.59 6.68 0.18
N ASP A 199 2.32 6.49 1.29
CA ASP A 199 3.33 5.43 1.41
C ASP A 199 2.66 4.07 1.61
N PHE A 200 2.25 3.46 0.49
CA PHE A 200 1.51 2.19 0.51
C PHE A 200 2.40 0.95 0.72
N LEU A 201 3.72 1.07 0.55
CA LEU A 201 4.65 -0.03 0.77
C LEU A 201 5.06 -0.17 2.24
N ASP A 202 5.03 0.93 3.00
CA ASP A 202 5.58 1.00 4.38
C ASP A 202 6.98 0.36 4.46
N LEU A 203 7.83 0.77 3.51
CA LEU A 203 9.14 0.19 3.27
C LEU A 203 10.21 1.03 3.96
N ASP A 204 10.96 0.45 4.90
CA ASP A 204 12.11 1.11 5.53
C ASP A 204 13.37 0.90 4.69
N LYS A 205 13.83 1.93 3.98
CA LYS A 205 15.04 1.88 3.12
C LYS A 205 16.30 1.41 3.85
N ARG A 206 16.38 1.59 5.15
CA ARG A 206 17.54 1.15 5.96
C ARG A 206 17.62 -0.37 6.10
N LYS A 207 16.48 -1.06 5.90
CA LYS A 207 16.35 -2.51 5.98
C LYS A 207 16.39 -3.22 4.62
N ILE A 208 16.60 -2.47 3.55
CA ILE A 208 16.81 -3.06 2.23
C ILE A 208 18.17 -3.76 2.21
N LYS A 209 18.16 -5.04 1.86
CA LYS A 209 19.35 -5.88 1.74
C LYS A 209 19.75 -6.13 0.29
N GLN A 210 18.76 -6.18 -0.59
CA GLN A 210 18.97 -6.46 -2.01
C GLN A 210 17.92 -5.76 -2.86
N VAL A 211 18.34 -5.24 -4.02
CA VAL A 211 17.43 -4.77 -5.07
C VAL A 211 17.78 -5.53 -6.34
N THR A 212 16.78 -6.16 -6.96
CA THR A 212 16.93 -6.83 -8.25
C THR A 212 16.12 -6.08 -9.30
N LEU A 213 16.80 -5.60 -10.34
CA LEU A 213 16.20 -4.92 -11.48
C LEU A 213 16.09 -5.93 -12.63
N ASP A 214 14.89 -6.38 -12.95
CA ASP A 214 14.62 -7.31 -14.06
C ASP A 214 13.90 -6.59 -15.19
N ASN A 215 14.70 -5.98 -16.07
CA ASN A 215 14.23 -5.24 -17.22
C ASN A 215 13.93 -6.20 -18.37
N TYR A 216 12.66 -6.43 -18.64
CA TYR A 216 12.17 -7.25 -19.75
C TYR A 216 10.95 -6.63 -20.42
N ASP A 217 10.67 -7.06 -21.63
CA ASP A 217 9.45 -6.80 -22.38
C ASP A 217 8.68 -8.10 -22.59
N VAL A 218 7.35 -8.00 -22.77
CA VAL A 218 6.51 -9.17 -23.04
C VAL A 218 6.31 -9.34 -24.54
N ASN A 219 6.71 -10.49 -25.09
CA ASN A 219 6.37 -10.90 -26.44
C ASN A 219 5.04 -11.66 -26.42
N LEU A 220 3.96 -10.98 -26.72
CA LEU A 220 2.60 -11.55 -26.70
C LEU A 220 2.41 -12.64 -27.74
N ALA A 221 3.05 -12.53 -28.91
CA ALA A 221 2.94 -13.53 -29.99
C ALA A 221 3.55 -14.88 -29.57
N GLN A 222 4.59 -14.86 -28.75
CA GLN A 222 5.29 -16.06 -28.26
C GLN A 222 4.86 -16.48 -26.85
N GLY A 223 4.09 -15.64 -26.14
CA GLY A 223 3.72 -15.85 -24.73
C GLY A 223 4.93 -15.94 -23.80
N LYS A 224 5.98 -15.15 -24.08
CA LYS A 224 7.26 -15.16 -23.35
C LYS A 224 7.73 -13.76 -23.03
N ILE A 225 8.62 -13.66 -22.03
CA ILE A 225 9.37 -12.44 -21.76
C ILE A 225 10.68 -12.45 -22.57
N ASN A 226 11.04 -11.29 -23.11
CA ASN A 226 12.31 -11.03 -23.76
C ASN A 226 13.18 -10.19 -22.85
N ARG A 227 14.39 -10.64 -22.55
CA ARG A 227 15.40 -9.90 -21.80
C ARG A 227 16.58 -9.59 -22.69
N THR A 228 17.03 -8.34 -22.63
CA THR A 228 18.31 -7.94 -23.26
C THR A 228 19.48 -8.31 -22.35
N ASN A 229 19.28 -8.22 -21.04
CA ASN A 229 20.28 -8.52 -20.03
C ASN A 229 19.70 -9.48 -18.97
N ASN A 230 20.57 -10.18 -18.24
CA ASN A 230 20.17 -10.86 -17.02
C ASN A 230 19.73 -9.83 -15.98
N PRO A 231 18.87 -10.20 -15.01
CA PRO A 231 18.51 -9.31 -13.91
C PRO A 231 19.72 -8.78 -13.17
N PHE A 232 19.74 -7.49 -12.87
CA PHE A 232 20.81 -6.85 -12.11
C PHE A 232 20.53 -7.03 -10.62
N VAL A 233 21.33 -7.84 -9.96
CA VAL A 233 21.22 -8.10 -8.52
C VAL A 233 22.19 -7.19 -7.76
N LEU A 234 21.68 -6.21 -7.07
CA LEU A 234 22.40 -5.23 -6.28
C LEU A 234 22.23 -5.53 -4.79
N ASN A 235 23.31 -5.77 -4.07
CA ASN A 235 23.26 -6.04 -2.63
C ASN A 235 23.71 -4.82 -1.83
N ILE A 236 23.12 -4.67 -0.65
CA ILE A 236 23.49 -3.63 0.32
C ILE A 236 23.96 -4.32 1.61
N ALA A 237 25.15 -4.01 2.05
CA ALA A 237 25.69 -4.42 3.33
C ALA A 237 26.51 -3.27 3.93
N ASP A 238 26.28 -2.94 5.20
CA ASP A 238 26.96 -1.84 5.89
C ASP A 238 26.93 -0.51 5.09
N SER A 239 25.78 -0.18 4.51
CA SER A 239 25.54 0.98 3.64
C SER A 239 26.42 1.03 2.38
N LYS A 240 26.98 -0.10 1.96
CA LYS A 240 27.77 -0.23 0.75
C LYS A 240 27.04 -1.08 -0.28
N TRP A 241 26.98 -0.56 -1.50
CA TRP A 241 26.45 -1.28 -2.63
C TRP A 241 27.50 -2.25 -3.20
N SER A 242 27.02 -3.39 -3.67
CA SER A 242 27.81 -4.37 -4.40
C SER A 242 26.98 -4.98 -5.53
N PHE A 243 27.65 -5.35 -6.61
CA PHE A 243 27.02 -5.92 -7.79
C PHE A 243 27.67 -7.29 -8.11
N PRO A 244 27.33 -8.34 -7.34
CA PRO A 244 27.89 -9.68 -7.57
C PRO A 244 27.43 -10.21 -8.94
N GLY A 245 28.38 -10.67 -9.76
CA GLY A 245 28.08 -11.15 -11.14
C GLY A 245 27.90 -10.07 -12.18
N GLY A 246 28.03 -8.77 -11.81
CA GLY A 246 27.89 -7.64 -12.74
C GLY A 246 29.08 -7.43 -13.69
N ASN A 247 30.17 -8.19 -13.52
CA ASN A 247 31.37 -8.14 -14.36
C ASN A 247 31.84 -6.71 -14.64
N LEU A 248 32.03 -5.93 -13.55
CA LEU A 248 32.60 -4.58 -13.67
C LEU A 248 34.02 -4.70 -14.24
N LYS A 249 34.34 -3.85 -15.22
CA LYS A 249 35.70 -3.73 -15.76
C LYS A 249 36.59 -3.03 -14.72
N ASP A 250 37.91 -3.15 -14.90
CA ASP A 250 38.88 -2.54 -13.97
C ASP A 250 38.73 -1.01 -13.85
N ASN A 251 38.24 -0.35 -14.90
CA ASN A 251 37.97 1.07 -14.97
C ASN A 251 36.50 1.44 -14.66
N GLU A 252 35.66 0.50 -14.24
CA GLU A 252 34.27 0.75 -13.89
C GLU A 252 34.06 0.69 -12.36
N GLU A 253 33.12 1.47 -11.88
CA GLU A 253 32.62 1.45 -10.51
C GLU A 253 31.11 1.68 -10.45
N LEU A 254 30.51 1.38 -9.30
CA LEU A 254 29.10 1.69 -9.05
C LEU A 254 28.94 3.18 -8.76
N ASP A 255 27.96 3.81 -9.39
CA ASP A 255 27.54 5.16 -9.04
C ASP A 255 26.67 5.14 -7.78
N LYS A 256 27.30 5.49 -6.66
CA LYS A 256 26.64 5.48 -5.36
C LYS A 256 25.48 6.47 -5.29
N GLU A 257 25.59 7.62 -5.92
CA GLU A 257 24.55 8.66 -5.87
C GLU A 257 23.26 8.18 -6.55
N ILE A 258 23.38 7.54 -7.72
CA ILE A 258 22.25 6.96 -8.44
C ILE A 258 21.62 5.80 -7.66
N LEU A 259 22.44 4.94 -7.04
CA LEU A 259 21.93 3.81 -6.27
C LEU A 259 21.30 4.23 -4.94
N ASP A 260 21.81 5.28 -4.31
CA ASP A 260 21.16 5.85 -3.13
C ASP A 260 19.84 6.54 -3.51
N ALA A 261 19.79 7.25 -4.65
CA ALA A 261 18.55 7.83 -5.18
C ALA A 261 17.50 6.75 -5.55
N LEU A 262 17.93 5.59 -6.08
CA LEU A 262 17.05 4.42 -6.27
C LEU A 262 16.43 3.97 -4.94
N LYS A 263 17.25 3.87 -3.89
CA LYS A 263 16.79 3.44 -2.57
C LYS A 263 15.83 4.45 -1.95
N ASP A 264 16.10 5.75 -2.10
CA ASP A 264 15.22 6.81 -1.66
C ASP A 264 13.89 6.78 -2.44
N ALA A 265 13.93 6.60 -3.77
CA ALA A 265 12.73 6.51 -4.59
C ALA A 265 11.85 5.27 -4.29
N LEU A 266 12.43 4.20 -3.75
CA LEU A 266 11.67 3.03 -3.28
C LEU A 266 10.98 3.28 -1.94
N ASP A 267 11.59 4.05 -1.05
CA ASP A 267 11.04 4.47 0.25
C ASP A 267 9.98 5.56 0.08
N ASP A 268 10.23 6.50 -0.85
CA ASP A 268 9.35 7.63 -1.16
C ASP A 268 8.31 7.29 -2.27
N LEU A 269 8.01 5.99 -2.48
CA LEU A 269 7.07 5.57 -3.51
C LEU A 269 5.63 5.81 -3.09
N GLU A 270 5.06 6.92 -3.56
CA GLU A 270 3.72 7.38 -3.23
C GLU A 270 2.69 7.04 -4.29
N ILE A 271 1.46 6.76 -3.85
CA ILE A 271 0.31 6.54 -4.75
C ILE A 271 -0.34 7.86 -5.14
N ILE A 272 -0.74 7.94 -6.42
CA ILE A 272 -1.55 9.03 -6.96
C ILE A 272 -3.01 8.61 -7.07
N ASP A 273 -3.26 7.36 -7.48
CA ASP A 273 -4.58 6.79 -7.64
C ASP A 273 -4.56 5.27 -7.46
N VAL A 274 -5.74 4.65 -7.38
CA VAL A 274 -5.90 3.20 -7.24
C VAL A 274 -7.08 2.68 -8.04
N GLU A 275 -6.96 1.43 -8.52
CA GLU A 275 -8.06 0.67 -9.10
C GLU A 275 -8.18 -0.72 -8.49
N ARG A 276 -9.40 -1.20 -8.30
CA ARG A 276 -9.64 -2.49 -7.68
C ARG A 276 -9.18 -3.65 -8.56
N LYS A 277 -8.38 -4.58 -8.01
CA LYS A 277 -8.06 -5.84 -8.67
C LYS A 277 -9.25 -6.81 -8.62
N PRO A 278 -9.43 -7.66 -9.64
CA PRO A 278 -10.39 -8.75 -9.59
C PRO A 278 -10.13 -9.70 -8.41
N GLU A 279 -11.19 -10.15 -7.75
CA GLU A 279 -11.14 -11.00 -6.53
C GLU A 279 -10.26 -12.25 -6.68
N ILE A 280 -10.25 -12.86 -7.86
CA ILE A 280 -9.42 -14.05 -8.11
C ILE A 280 -7.92 -13.76 -7.99
N LEU A 281 -7.47 -12.56 -8.37
CA LEU A 281 -6.09 -12.13 -8.17
C LEU A 281 -5.83 -11.80 -6.71
N VAL A 282 -6.76 -11.08 -6.08
CA VAL A 282 -6.65 -10.67 -4.67
C VAL A 282 -6.45 -11.88 -3.76
N ASN A 283 -7.27 -12.91 -3.90
CA ASN A 283 -7.25 -14.09 -3.04
C ASN A 283 -5.94 -14.90 -3.16
N ASN A 284 -5.33 -14.94 -4.33
CA ASN A 284 -4.03 -15.59 -4.51
C ASN A 284 -2.88 -14.73 -3.96
N LEU A 285 -2.92 -13.42 -4.23
CA LEU A 285 -1.87 -12.50 -3.77
C LEU A 285 -1.81 -12.38 -2.25
N LYS A 286 -2.95 -12.38 -1.56
CA LYS A 286 -3.00 -12.42 -0.08
C LYS A 286 -2.26 -13.61 0.52
N GLN A 287 -2.14 -14.70 -0.24
CA GLN A 287 -1.36 -15.88 0.12
C GLN A 287 0.11 -15.81 -0.36
N GLY A 288 0.55 -14.67 -0.93
CA GLY A 288 1.89 -14.53 -1.51
C GLY A 288 2.12 -15.39 -2.75
N LYS A 289 1.04 -15.86 -3.40
CA LYS A 289 1.15 -16.72 -4.58
C LYS A 289 1.30 -15.89 -5.85
N GLU A 290 2.34 -16.18 -6.59
CA GLU A 290 2.67 -15.55 -7.88
C GLU A 290 2.06 -16.29 -9.08
N PHE A 291 1.66 -17.54 -8.88
CA PHE A 291 1.13 -18.44 -9.90
C PHE A 291 -0.37 -18.68 -9.70
N PHE A 292 -1.11 -18.72 -10.80
CA PHE A 292 -2.59 -18.69 -10.79
C PHE A 292 -3.15 -19.85 -11.60
N SER A 293 -3.42 -20.99 -10.98
CA SER A 293 -3.92 -22.20 -11.65
C SER A 293 -5.25 -21.99 -12.39
N ASN A 294 -6.06 -21.06 -11.93
CA ASN A 294 -7.42 -20.81 -12.42
C ASN A 294 -7.55 -19.69 -13.47
N LEU A 295 -6.49 -18.97 -13.84
CA LEU A 295 -6.57 -17.91 -14.87
C LEU A 295 -6.80 -18.45 -16.29
N ARG A 296 -6.63 -19.75 -16.52
CA ARG A 296 -6.90 -20.38 -17.84
C ARG A 296 -8.36 -20.73 -18.08
N ASP A 297 -9.21 -20.65 -17.05
CA ASP A 297 -10.60 -20.98 -17.19
C ASP A 297 -11.31 -19.92 -18.04
N ALA A 298 -12.25 -20.37 -18.90
CA ALA A 298 -13.00 -19.48 -19.80
C ALA A 298 -13.75 -18.36 -19.05
N ASN A 299 -14.13 -18.61 -17.80
CA ASN A 299 -14.82 -17.63 -16.94
C ASN A 299 -13.92 -16.47 -16.47
N ASN A 300 -12.61 -16.55 -16.71
CA ASN A 300 -11.65 -15.55 -16.23
C ASN A 300 -11.11 -14.64 -17.36
N GLN A 301 -11.73 -14.64 -18.53
CA GLN A 301 -11.33 -13.78 -19.65
C GLN A 301 -11.39 -12.29 -19.28
N ALA A 302 -12.39 -11.86 -18.53
CA ALA A 302 -12.50 -10.49 -18.04
C ALA A 302 -11.32 -10.09 -17.14
N VAL A 303 -10.81 -11.02 -16.32
CA VAL A 303 -9.62 -10.81 -15.49
C VAL A 303 -8.38 -10.61 -16.35
N VAL A 304 -8.20 -11.45 -17.35
CA VAL A 304 -7.06 -11.35 -18.28
C VAL A 304 -7.12 -10.04 -19.07
N GLN A 305 -8.30 -9.65 -19.54
CA GLN A 305 -8.51 -8.38 -20.22
C GLN A 305 -8.21 -7.19 -19.32
N SER A 306 -8.68 -7.21 -18.07
CA SER A 306 -8.38 -6.16 -17.07
C SER A 306 -6.87 -6.01 -16.83
N LEU A 307 -6.13 -7.12 -16.75
CA LEU A 307 -4.68 -7.11 -16.64
C LEU A 307 -4.04 -6.48 -17.87
N GLN A 308 -4.47 -6.89 -19.08
CA GLN A 308 -3.91 -6.43 -20.34
C GLN A 308 -4.10 -4.93 -20.57
N GLN A 309 -5.25 -4.39 -20.20
CA GLN A 309 -5.54 -2.94 -20.28
C GLN A 309 -4.59 -2.09 -19.44
N LYS A 310 -3.91 -2.69 -18.45
CA LYS A 310 -2.99 -2.02 -17.54
C LYS A 310 -1.52 -2.37 -17.79
N GLY A 311 -1.24 -3.11 -18.89
CA GLY A 311 0.11 -3.52 -19.25
C GLY A 311 0.62 -4.75 -18.47
N PHE A 312 -0.29 -5.54 -17.89
CA PHE A 312 0.03 -6.81 -17.25
C PHE A 312 -0.47 -7.98 -18.09
N TYR A 313 0.33 -9.01 -18.19
CA TYR A 313 0.07 -10.15 -19.07
C TYR A 313 0.26 -11.46 -18.33
N THR A 314 -0.35 -12.52 -18.83
CA THR A 314 -0.14 -13.87 -18.31
C THR A 314 0.76 -14.67 -19.26
N ILE A 315 1.81 -15.26 -18.73
CA ILE A 315 2.67 -16.19 -19.45
C ILE A 315 2.64 -17.56 -18.78
N ALA A 316 2.99 -18.60 -19.56
CA ALA A 316 3.20 -19.94 -19.02
C ALA A 316 4.57 -19.99 -18.32
N ALA A 317 4.61 -20.28 -17.03
CA ALA A 317 5.83 -20.41 -16.25
C ALA A 317 5.76 -21.67 -15.37
N LYS A 318 6.91 -22.17 -14.92
CA LYS A 318 6.96 -23.31 -14.00
C LYS A 318 6.89 -22.82 -12.56
N ASP A 319 6.01 -23.41 -11.77
CA ASP A 319 5.96 -23.20 -10.33
C ASP A 319 7.06 -23.98 -9.59
N ALA A 320 7.08 -23.89 -8.26
CA ALA A 320 8.06 -24.60 -7.42
C ALA A 320 7.98 -26.14 -7.54
N SER A 321 6.83 -26.68 -7.96
CA SER A 321 6.64 -28.12 -8.21
C SER A 321 7.06 -28.55 -9.62
N GLY A 322 7.45 -27.59 -10.49
CA GLY A 322 7.78 -27.82 -11.89
C GLY A 322 6.55 -27.87 -12.81
N GLN A 323 5.33 -27.65 -12.29
CA GLN A 323 4.11 -27.60 -13.06
C GLN A 323 4.03 -26.29 -13.85
N THR A 324 3.60 -26.37 -15.12
CA THR A 324 3.39 -25.17 -15.93
C THR A 324 2.05 -24.51 -15.59
N VAL A 325 2.09 -23.33 -15.01
CA VAL A 325 0.94 -22.53 -14.59
C VAL A 325 1.06 -21.09 -15.07
N PRO A 326 -0.05 -20.35 -15.20
CA PRO A 326 -0.01 -18.93 -15.53
C PRO A 326 0.70 -18.12 -14.43
N LYS A 327 1.62 -17.25 -14.86
CA LYS A 327 2.26 -16.22 -14.04
C LYS A 327 1.91 -14.85 -14.63
N VAL A 328 1.56 -13.89 -13.79
CA VAL A 328 1.39 -12.50 -14.22
C VAL A 328 2.76 -11.84 -14.36
N VAL A 329 2.98 -11.17 -15.47
CA VAL A 329 4.18 -10.37 -15.77
C VAL A 329 3.74 -8.99 -16.26
N SER A 330 4.66 -8.04 -16.33
CA SER A 330 4.40 -6.69 -16.85
C SER A 330 5.15 -6.46 -18.16
N ASN A 331 4.73 -5.44 -18.93
CA ASN A 331 5.43 -5.07 -20.16
C ASN A 331 6.63 -4.14 -19.94
N LYS A 332 6.89 -3.72 -18.70
CA LYS A 332 8.00 -2.81 -18.33
C LYS A 332 8.96 -3.40 -17.30
N GLY A 333 8.91 -4.72 -17.13
CA GLY A 333 9.79 -5.40 -16.19
C GLY A 333 9.31 -5.34 -14.74
N GLU A 334 10.16 -5.80 -13.83
CA GLU A 334 9.86 -5.83 -12.40
C GLU A 334 11.09 -5.45 -11.57
N VAL A 335 10.82 -4.92 -10.39
CA VAL A 335 11.84 -4.66 -9.37
C VAL A 335 11.50 -5.48 -8.14
N LEU A 336 12.49 -6.21 -7.63
CA LEU A 336 12.36 -7.01 -6.41
C LEU A 336 13.14 -6.31 -5.31
N VAL A 337 12.49 -5.99 -4.20
CA VAL A 337 13.12 -5.33 -3.05
C VAL A 337 13.18 -6.30 -1.90
N GLY A 338 14.35 -6.86 -1.65
CA GLY A 338 14.61 -7.83 -0.60
C GLY A 338 14.99 -7.16 0.71
N MET A 339 14.21 -7.44 1.76
CA MET A 339 14.39 -6.90 3.10
C MET A 339 15.21 -7.84 3.99
N GLU A 340 15.91 -7.31 4.98
CA GLU A 340 16.65 -8.09 5.98
C GLU A 340 15.78 -9.11 6.75
N SER A 341 14.47 -8.85 6.82
CA SER A 341 13.49 -9.74 7.42
C SER A 341 13.20 -11.02 6.62
N GLY A 342 13.72 -11.15 5.38
CA GLY A 342 13.38 -12.23 4.45
C GLY A 342 12.10 -12.00 3.65
N VAL A 343 11.44 -10.84 3.82
CA VAL A 343 10.36 -10.41 2.94
C VAL A 343 10.94 -9.80 1.66
N GLU A 344 10.33 -10.08 0.54
CA GLU A 344 10.66 -9.50 -0.76
C GLU A 344 9.40 -8.87 -1.37
N TYR A 345 9.46 -7.56 -1.61
CA TYR A 345 8.44 -6.86 -2.39
C TYR A 345 8.67 -7.10 -3.87
N VAL A 346 7.60 -7.38 -4.59
CA VAL A 346 7.60 -7.56 -6.06
C VAL A 346 6.80 -6.41 -6.66
N LEU A 347 7.49 -5.55 -7.39
CA LEU A 347 6.95 -4.35 -8.02
C LEU A 347 6.98 -4.54 -9.54
N ARG A 348 5.82 -4.67 -10.20
CA ARG A 348 5.69 -4.81 -11.65
C ARG A 348 5.09 -3.55 -12.23
N PHE A 349 5.72 -2.98 -13.25
CA PHE A 349 5.32 -1.71 -13.84
C PHE A 349 4.53 -1.94 -15.12
N GLY A 350 3.31 -1.43 -15.15
CA GLY A 350 2.40 -1.54 -16.27
C GLY A 350 2.49 -0.38 -17.26
N ASP A 351 1.40 -0.14 -17.99
CA ASP A 351 1.27 0.95 -18.95
C ASP A 351 1.03 2.31 -18.25
N ILE A 352 1.12 3.37 -19.04
CA ILE A 352 0.76 4.72 -18.61
C ILE A 352 -0.73 4.72 -18.22
N TYR A 353 -1.01 5.29 -17.06
CA TYR A 353 -2.36 5.56 -16.60
C TYR A 353 -2.84 6.85 -17.26
N ARG A 354 -3.98 6.79 -17.92
CA ARG A 354 -4.57 7.93 -18.65
C ARG A 354 -5.75 8.57 -17.92
N GLY A 355 -5.95 8.23 -16.67
CA GLY A 355 -7.12 8.68 -15.92
C GLY A 355 -8.42 7.97 -16.31
N SER A 356 -9.57 8.55 -16.01
CA SER A 356 -10.80 8.29 -16.73
C SER A 356 -10.68 8.91 -18.14
N GLU A 357 -11.42 8.42 -19.14
CA GLU A 357 -11.38 8.95 -20.54
C GLU A 357 -11.60 10.49 -20.63
N GLU A 358 -11.90 11.12 -19.49
CA GLU A 358 -12.12 12.56 -19.31
C GLU A 358 -10.85 13.33 -18.87
N ASP A 359 -9.76 12.63 -18.47
CA ASP A 359 -8.49 13.25 -17.98
C ASP A 359 -7.42 13.33 -19.08
N GLU A 360 -7.77 13.77 -20.29
CA GLU A 360 -6.78 13.92 -21.41
C GLU A 360 -5.68 14.94 -21.13
N ASN A 361 -5.81 15.77 -20.09
CA ASN A 361 -4.90 16.87 -19.77
C ASN A 361 -4.12 16.73 -18.46
N SER A 362 -4.06 15.54 -17.84
CA SER A 362 -3.19 15.38 -16.66
C SER A 362 -1.74 15.69 -17.02
N SER A 363 -1.18 16.74 -16.45
CA SER A 363 0.12 17.34 -16.81
C SER A 363 1.34 16.49 -16.46
N GLY A 364 1.15 15.27 -15.94
CA GLY A 364 2.22 14.34 -15.61
C GLY A 364 1.88 12.91 -15.99
N ASP A 365 2.77 12.26 -16.73
CA ASP A 365 2.64 10.83 -16.99
C ASP A 365 2.60 10.06 -15.66
N SER A 366 1.56 9.27 -15.45
CA SER A 366 1.41 8.35 -14.33
C SER A 366 1.40 6.91 -14.84
N ARG A 367 1.70 5.94 -13.98
CA ARG A 367 1.88 4.55 -14.39
C ARG A 367 1.25 3.58 -13.43
N TYR A 368 0.64 2.52 -13.97
CA TYR A 368 0.18 1.41 -13.16
C TYR A 368 1.34 0.62 -12.54
N ILE A 369 1.17 0.25 -11.28
CA ILE A 369 2.05 -0.69 -10.58
C ILE A 369 1.23 -1.83 -9.95
N TYR A 370 1.75 -3.05 -10.09
CA TYR A 370 1.22 -4.25 -9.49
C TYR A 370 2.19 -4.70 -8.40
N ALA A 371 1.83 -4.48 -7.14
CA ALA A 371 2.67 -4.76 -5.99
C ALA A 371 2.13 -5.91 -5.14
N PHE A 372 3.01 -6.73 -4.59
CA PHE A 372 2.75 -7.72 -3.55
C PHE A 372 4.04 -8.12 -2.84
N ALA A 373 3.93 -8.79 -1.71
CA ALA A 373 5.06 -9.30 -0.95
C ALA A 373 5.10 -10.84 -0.95
N ARG A 374 6.30 -11.41 -0.92
CA ARG A 374 6.54 -12.84 -0.76
C ARG A 374 7.71 -13.10 0.18
N VAL A 375 7.93 -14.35 0.57
CA VAL A 375 9.12 -14.74 1.32
C VAL A 375 10.23 -15.15 0.36
N ASN A 376 11.41 -14.60 0.57
CA ASN A 376 12.63 -15.00 -0.10
C ASN A 376 13.65 -15.47 0.97
N GLU A 377 13.70 -16.79 1.17
CA GLU A 377 14.56 -17.40 2.19
C GLU A 377 16.06 -17.16 1.92
N SER A 378 16.47 -16.86 0.67
CA SER A 378 17.86 -16.58 0.33
C SER A 378 18.39 -15.26 0.95
N LEU A 379 17.48 -14.37 1.36
CA LEU A 379 17.82 -13.14 2.08
C LEU A 379 18.20 -13.39 3.55
N LEU A 380 17.75 -14.52 4.10
CA LEU A 380 18.08 -14.92 5.47
C LEU A 380 19.40 -15.66 5.50
N THR A 381 20.24 -15.35 6.50
CA THR A 381 21.49 -16.09 6.69
C THR A 381 21.16 -17.50 7.20
N PRO A 382 21.50 -18.57 6.47
CA PRO A 382 21.26 -19.93 6.93
C PRO A 382 22.08 -20.22 8.19
N PRO A 383 21.61 -21.11 9.08
CA PRO A 383 22.33 -21.44 10.29
C PRO A 383 23.64 -22.17 9.97
N ASN A 384 24.72 -21.76 10.62
CA ASN A 384 25.99 -22.47 10.53
C ASN A 384 25.96 -23.67 11.51
N LEU A 385 25.53 -24.83 11.02
CA LEU A 385 25.42 -26.04 11.81
C LEU A 385 26.80 -26.70 11.97
N ALA A 386 27.17 -27.01 13.22
CA ALA A 386 28.39 -27.73 13.48
C ALA A 386 28.30 -29.20 13.00
N PRO A 387 29.32 -29.72 12.32
CA PRO A 387 29.31 -31.12 11.89
C PRO A 387 29.36 -32.06 13.11
N LEU A 388 28.60 -33.13 13.05
CA LEU A 388 28.67 -34.18 14.08
C LEU A 388 29.96 -34.97 13.97
N PRO A 389 30.67 -35.28 15.08
CA PRO A 389 31.83 -36.16 15.08
C PRO A 389 31.46 -37.53 14.47
N SER A 390 32.26 -38.02 13.52
CA SER A 390 32.02 -39.32 12.89
C SER A 390 32.17 -40.46 13.91
N THR A 391 31.13 -41.26 14.04
CA THR A 391 31.10 -42.47 14.88
C THR A 391 31.64 -43.72 14.18
N SER A 392 32.47 -43.56 13.13
CA SER A 392 33.05 -44.72 12.44
C SER A 392 34.04 -45.46 13.31
N PRO A 393 33.87 -46.75 13.60
CA PRO A 393 34.89 -47.58 14.18
C PRO A 393 36.06 -47.68 13.19
N GLN A 394 37.26 -47.24 13.56
CA GLN A 394 38.48 -47.47 12.82
C GLN A 394 38.76 -48.99 12.79
N GLY A 395 38.50 -49.65 11.69
CA GLY A 395 38.93 -51.04 11.52
C GLY A 395 38.07 -51.89 10.59
N ALA A 396 38.07 -51.66 9.29
CA ALA A 396 37.95 -52.69 8.30
C ALA A 396 38.53 -52.15 6.97
N LYS A 397 39.73 -52.62 6.59
CA LYS A 397 40.22 -52.53 5.21
C LYS A 397 39.28 -53.36 4.33
N GLY A 398 38.50 -52.75 3.48
CA GLY A 398 37.75 -53.40 2.44
C GLY A 398 38.32 -52.99 1.06
N PRO A 399 38.18 -53.85 0.02
CA PRO A 399 38.96 -53.77 -1.23
C PRO A 399 38.45 -52.68 -2.17
N GLU A 400 39.40 -52.14 -2.93
CA GLU A 400 39.19 -51.22 -4.05
C GLU A 400 38.30 -51.81 -5.16
N GLY A 401 37.47 -50.96 -5.76
CA GLY A 401 36.99 -51.11 -7.10
C GLY A 401 35.46 -51.08 -7.30
N GLY A 402 34.98 -50.01 -7.89
CA GLY A 402 33.63 -49.97 -8.44
C GLY A 402 33.07 -48.57 -8.66
N LYS A 403 33.30 -47.99 -9.85
CA LYS A 403 32.60 -46.78 -10.29
C LYS A 403 31.10 -47.12 -10.49
N GLY A 404 30.24 -46.51 -9.69
CA GLY A 404 28.79 -46.52 -9.86
C GLY A 404 28.23 -45.11 -9.96
N PRO A 405 27.11 -44.87 -10.66
CA PRO A 405 26.69 -43.55 -11.10
C PRO A 405 26.07 -42.68 -9.98
N ILE A 406 26.29 -41.39 -10.13
CA ILE A 406 25.81 -40.32 -9.27
C ILE A 406 24.26 -40.31 -9.23
N ALA A 407 23.68 -40.53 -8.09
CA ALA A 407 22.25 -40.36 -7.84
C ALA A 407 21.90 -38.90 -7.66
N LYS A 408 20.83 -38.45 -8.32
CA LYS A 408 20.18 -37.14 -8.15
C LYS A 408 19.62 -36.96 -6.76
N PRO A 409 19.58 -35.71 -6.19
CA PRO A 409 18.95 -35.45 -4.90
C PRO A 409 17.44 -35.74 -4.97
N GLY A 410 16.96 -36.55 -4.06
CA GLY A 410 15.54 -36.88 -3.91
C GLY A 410 14.76 -35.76 -3.22
N SER A 411 13.48 -35.70 -3.56
CA SER A 411 12.46 -34.80 -3.03
C SER A 411 12.32 -34.89 -1.49
N PRO A 412 11.90 -33.80 -0.82
CA PRO A 412 11.69 -33.83 0.61
C PRO A 412 10.49 -34.70 1.00
N PRO A 413 10.54 -35.36 2.18
CA PRO A 413 9.46 -36.22 2.64
C PRO A 413 8.24 -35.44 3.10
N ASP A 414 7.09 -36.02 2.82
CA ASP A 414 5.75 -35.62 3.22
C ASP A 414 5.62 -35.62 4.75
N PHE A 415 5.28 -34.46 5.35
CA PHE A 415 5.10 -34.33 6.80
C PHE A 415 3.65 -34.63 7.17
N THR A 416 3.41 -35.81 7.73
CA THR A 416 2.27 -36.06 8.61
C THR A 416 2.59 -35.60 10.04
N PRO A 417 1.66 -34.98 10.78
CA PRO A 417 1.94 -34.51 12.14
C PRO A 417 2.07 -35.69 13.12
N PRO A 418 2.99 -35.57 14.10
CA PRO A 418 3.23 -36.66 15.06
C PRO A 418 2.08 -36.82 16.06
N THR A 419 1.63 -38.05 16.18
CA THR A 419 0.77 -38.56 17.26
C THR A 419 1.50 -38.48 18.61
N ALA A 420 0.75 -38.26 19.69
CA ALA A 420 1.21 -38.02 21.03
C ALA A 420 2.17 -39.12 21.59
N PRO A 421 3.11 -38.73 22.49
CA PRO A 421 4.12 -39.67 23.02
C PRO A 421 3.51 -40.72 23.94
N PRO A 422 4.04 -41.98 23.95
CA PRO A 422 3.62 -43.01 24.87
C PRO A 422 4.14 -42.73 26.28
N LYS A 423 3.30 -43.04 27.26
CA LYS A 423 3.62 -43.01 28.69
C LYS A 423 4.81 -43.92 29.03
N VAL A 424 5.85 -43.32 29.59
CA VAL A 424 7.00 -44.05 30.14
C VAL A 424 6.65 -44.54 31.53
N THR A 425 6.66 -45.84 31.71
CA THR A 425 6.65 -46.50 33.03
C THR A 425 8.09 -46.59 33.55
N PRO A 426 8.33 -46.34 34.87
CA PRO A 426 9.68 -46.41 35.43
C PRO A 426 10.13 -47.87 35.62
N PRO A 427 11.46 -48.14 35.49
CA PRO A 427 12.02 -49.47 35.67
C PRO A 427 12.07 -49.88 37.14
N PRO A 428 12.01 -51.20 37.46
CA PRO A 428 12.09 -51.71 38.83
C PRO A 428 13.53 -51.60 39.40
N PRO A 429 13.65 -51.54 40.74
CA PRO A 429 14.95 -51.37 41.41
C PRO A 429 15.82 -52.63 41.33
N PRO A 430 17.18 -52.47 41.35
CA PRO A 430 18.09 -53.59 41.21
C PRO A 430 18.21 -54.41 42.47
N ALA A 431 18.23 -55.76 42.32
CA ALA A 431 18.41 -56.74 43.37
C ALA A 431 19.88 -56.71 43.86
N GLN A 432 20.04 -56.86 45.18
CA GLN A 432 21.31 -56.94 45.86
C GLN A 432 22.06 -58.28 45.55
N PRO A 433 23.39 -58.30 45.37
CA PRO A 433 24.17 -59.48 45.15
C PRO A 433 24.54 -60.15 46.51
N LYS A 434 24.30 -61.48 46.61
CA LYS A 434 24.83 -62.33 47.64
C LYS A 434 26.34 -62.55 47.46
N ALA A 435 27.06 -62.42 48.58
CA ALA A 435 28.49 -62.71 48.71
C ALA A 435 28.83 -64.16 48.44
N ALA A 436 29.79 -64.46 47.65
CA ALA A 436 30.53 -65.72 47.62
C ALA A 436 32.03 -65.46 47.41
N ASN A 437 32.75 -65.88 48.42
CA ASN A 437 34.20 -65.88 48.56
C ASN A 437 34.86 -66.76 47.50
N ASN A 438 35.93 -66.25 46.78
CA ASN A 438 37.11 -67.10 46.58
C ASN A 438 38.35 -66.28 46.15
N LYS A 439 39.46 -66.75 46.73
CA LYS A 439 40.80 -66.17 46.63
C LYS A 439 41.50 -66.46 45.30
N ALA A 440 42.36 -65.52 44.99
CA ALA A 440 43.58 -65.63 44.19
C ALA A 440 43.49 -65.78 42.66
N VAL A 441 43.75 -64.68 41.95
CA VAL A 441 44.85 -64.53 41.02
C VAL A 441 45.01 -63.04 40.83
N LYS A 442 46.10 -62.48 41.30
CA LYS A 442 46.45 -61.08 41.25
C LYS A 442 47.66 -60.98 40.30
N VAL A 443 47.47 -60.33 39.16
CA VAL A 443 48.41 -59.44 38.47
C VAL A 443 47.96 -59.00 37.07
N GLU A 444 47.13 -59.77 36.28
CA GLU A 444 46.81 -59.39 34.90
C GLU A 444 45.46 -58.69 34.68
N LYS A 445 44.64 -58.53 35.71
CA LYS A 445 43.29 -57.98 35.61
C LYS A 445 43.18 -56.47 35.79
N LYS A 446 44.25 -55.77 36.23
CA LYS A 446 44.22 -54.34 36.47
C LYS A 446 44.32 -53.51 35.18
N THR A 447 45.09 -53.93 34.19
CA THR A 447 45.28 -53.21 32.95
C THR A 447 44.06 -53.30 32.00
N ALA A 448 43.38 -54.41 31.93
CA ALA A 448 42.16 -54.59 31.08
C ALA A 448 40.95 -53.86 31.66
N THR A 449 40.80 -53.82 33.00
CA THR A 449 39.69 -53.09 33.66
C THR A 449 39.87 -51.57 33.58
N ASP A 450 41.09 -51.09 33.73
CA ASP A 450 41.43 -49.64 33.63
C ASP A 450 41.29 -49.15 32.17
N GLN A 451 41.66 -49.97 31.19
CA GLN A 451 41.46 -49.65 29.77
C GLN A 451 39.99 -49.66 29.35
N ALA A 452 39.17 -50.59 29.88
CA ALA A 452 37.72 -50.62 29.64
C ALA A 452 37.02 -49.43 30.32
N ALA A 453 37.43 -49.02 31.52
CA ALA A 453 36.89 -47.85 32.22
C ALA A 453 37.28 -46.54 31.51
N GLU A 454 38.51 -46.42 31.02
CA GLU A 454 38.96 -45.25 30.27
C GLU A 454 38.28 -45.17 28.91
N LYS A 455 38.06 -46.29 28.21
CA LYS A 455 37.29 -46.34 26.97
C LYS A 455 35.83 -45.92 27.17
N ALA A 456 35.17 -46.48 28.21
CA ALA A 456 33.80 -46.13 28.56
C ALA A 456 33.64 -44.62 28.90
N LYS A 457 34.66 -44.05 29.57
CA LYS A 457 34.68 -42.63 29.87
C LYS A 457 34.84 -41.77 28.58
N LYS A 458 35.73 -42.15 27.67
CA LYS A 458 35.90 -41.47 26.37
C LYS A 458 34.66 -41.59 25.47
N ASP A 459 33.99 -42.75 25.46
CA ASP A 459 32.77 -42.96 24.72
C ASP A 459 31.62 -42.11 25.31
N ALA A 460 31.46 -42.02 26.64
CA ALA A 460 30.51 -41.16 27.31
C ALA A 460 30.79 -39.64 27.08
N GLU A 461 32.07 -39.23 27.06
CA GLU A 461 32.45 -37.86 26.74
C GLU A 461 32.10 -37.50 25.28
N LYS A 462 32.33 -38.43 24.32
CA LYS A 462 31.93 -38.24 22.92
C LYS A 462 30.39 -38.20 22.75
N GLU A 463 29.66 -39.05 23.42
CA GLU A 463 28.19 -39.02 23.39
C GLU A 463 27.64 -37.71 23.97
N ALA A 464 28.24 -37.16 25.03
CA ALA A 464 27.90 -35.89 25.62
C ALA A 464 28.20 -34.72 24.63
N GLU A 465 29.37 -34.76 23.96
CA GLU A 465 29.73 -33.78 22.92
C GLU A 465 28.77 -33.80 21.73
N ILE A 466 28.43 -34.99 21.23
CA ILE A 466 27.45 -35.15 20.16
C ILE A 466 26.09 -34.58 20.57
N ALA A 467 25.61 -34.91 21.78
CA ALA A 467 24.34 -34.40 22.28
C ALA A 467 24.34 -32.87 22.42
N GLN A 468 25.46 -32.27 22.85
CA GLN A 468 25.61 -30.81 22.93
C GLN A 468 25.58 -30.16 21.56
N ILE A 469 26.29 -30.72 20.57
CA ILE A 469 26.27 -30.22 19.18
C ILE A 469 24.86 -30.34 18.59
N GLN A 470 24.18 -31.48 18.79
CA GLN A 470 22.81 -31.67 18.32
C GLN A 470 21.84 -30.65 18.94
N ALA A 471 21.93 -30.41 20.25
CA ALA A 471 21.10 -29.41 20.92
C ALA A 471 21.38 -27.98 20.40
N SER A 472 22.66 -27.63 20.18
CA SER A 472 23.03 -26.34 19.59
C SER A 472 22.52 -26.19 18.16
N ASN A 473 22.68 -27.22 17.32
CA ASN A 473 22.19 -27.23 15.94
C ASN A 473 20.65 -27.13 15.88
N ALA A 474 19.95 -27.85 16.77
CA ALA A 474 18.50 -27.79 16.87
C ALA A 474 18.01 -26.38 17.25
N ARG A 475 18.71 -25.71 18.18
CA ARG A 475 18.40 -24.31 18.53
C ARG A 475 18.60 -23.36 17.36
N LEU A 476 19.75 -23.44 16.68
CA LEU A 476 20.05 -22.59 15.52
C LEU A 476 19.02 -22.80 14.38
N GLN A 477 18.64 -24.06 14.14
CA GLN A 477 17.60 -24.39 13.15
C GLN A 477 16.23 -23.86 13.57
N ALA A 478 15.88 -23.94 14.86
CA ALA A 478 14.62 -23.39 15.37
C ALA A 478 14.57 -21.86 15.25
N GLU A 479 15.68 -21.17 15.54
CA GLU A 479 15.81 -19.71 15.33
C GLU A 479 15.64 -19.32 13.86
N TYR A 480 16.26 -20.08 12.95
CA TYR A 480 16.11 -19.85 11.50
C TYR A 480 14.67 -20.09 11.02
N ASN A 481 14.05 -21.18 11.45
CA ASN A 481 12.64 -21.48 11.14
C ASN A 481 11.70 -20.40 11.71
N GLY A 482 12.01 -19.86 12.89
CA GLY A 482 11.32 -18.73 13.48
C GLY A 482 11.37 -17.47 12.60
N LYS A 483 12.54 -17.14 12.03
CA LYS A 483 12.69 -16.02 11.10
C LYS A 483 11.84 -16.23 9.84
N ILE A 484 11.84 -17.44 9.26
CA ILE A 484 11.00 -17.77 8.10
C ILE A 484 9.51 -17.60 8.43
N SER A 485 9.07 -18.08 9.60
CA SER A 485 7.67 -17.95 10.04
C SER A 485 7.28 -16.47 10.22
N SER A 486 8.15 -15.66 10.80
CA SER A 486 7.95 -14.21 10.95
C SER A 486 7.90 -13.51 9.59
N ALA A 487 8.77 -13.89 8.65
CA ALA A 487 8.74 -13.36 7.28
C ALA A 487 7.42 -13.69 6.56
N ARG A 488 6.91 -14.93 6.74
CA ARG A 488 5.61 -15.35 6.16
C ARG A 488 4.45 -14.55 6.74
N GLN A 489 4.45 -14.35 8.06
CA GLN A 489 3.42 -13.56 8.71
C GLN A 489 3.45 -12.11 8.22
N LYS A 490 4.64 -11.49 8.17
CA LYS A 490 4.80 -10.12 7.71
C LYS A 490 4.41 -9.97 6.23
N ALA A 491 4.81 -10.89 5.35
CA ALA A 491 4.40 -10.86 3.94
C ALA A 491 2.88 -10.99 3.78
N LYS A 492 2.22 -11.78 4.63
CA LYS A 492 0.76 -11.89 4.64
C LYS A 492 0.11 -10.57 5.07
N GLU A 493 0.58 -9.93 6.13
CA GLU A 493 0.07 -8.63 6.62
C GLU A 493 0.23 -7.54 5.54
N ILE A 494 1.39 -7.44 4.89
CA ILE A 494 1.62 -6.54 3.77
C ILE A 494 0.62 -6.82 2.63
N ASN A 495 0.40 -8.08 2.28
CA ASN A 495 -0.51 -8.43 1.19
C ASN A 495 -2.00 -8.21 1.53
N GLU A 496 -2.41 -8.19 2.78
CA GLU A 496 -3.79 -7.78 3.15
C GLU A 496 -4.07 -6.35 2.64
N ASN A 497 -3.09 -5.48 2.65
CA ASN A 497 -3.18 -4.10 2.14
C ASN A 497 -2.92 -4.03 0.62
N LEU A 498 -1.82 -4.62 0.14
CA LEU A 498 -1.37 -4.45 -1.24
C LEU A 498 -2.18 -5.24 -2.27
N ALA A 499 -2.66 -6.45 -1.92
CA ALA A 499 -3.21 -7.37 -2.90
C ALA A 499 -4.47 -6.85 -3.59
N GLY A 500 -5.23 -5.98 -2.94
CA GLY A 500 -6.54 -5.51 -3.39
C GLY A 500 -6.52 -4.59 -4.60
N TRP A 501 -5.39 -3.94 -4.88
CA TRP A 501 -5.35 -2.76 -5.73
C TRP A 501 -4.25 -2.82 -6.80
N TYR A 502 -4.55 -2.29 -7.99
CA TYR A 502 -3.56 -1.71 -8.88
C TYR A 502 -3.32 -0.29 -8.36
N TYR A 503 -2.09 0.05 -8.12
CA TYR A 503 -1.71 1.39 -7.71
C TYR A 503 -1.27 2.20 -8.93
N VAL A 504 -1.38 3.50 -8.84
CA VAL A 504 -0.89 4.45 -9.84
C VAL A 504 0.16 5.30 -9.16
N ILE A 505 1.31 5.43 -9.79
CA ILE A 505 2.47 6.18 -9.30
C ILE A 505 2.93 7.19 -10.35
N SER A 506 3.72 8.19 -9.94
CA SER A 506 4.36 9.13 -10.86
C SER A 506 5.35 8.41 -11.79
N ASN A 507 5.38 8.78 -13.07
CA ASN A 507 6.38 8.28 -14.00
C ASN A 507 7.79 8.77 -13.65
N ASP A 508 7.93 9.94 -13.03
CA ASP A 508 9.23 10.48 -12.58
C ASP A 508 9.86 9.59 -11.51
N VAL A 509 9.06 9.03 -10.59
CA VAL A 509 9.52 8.07 -9.59
C VAL A 509 9.87 6.74 -10.25
N TYR A 510 9.03 6.28 -11.20
CA TYR A 510 9.31 5.06 -11.96
C TYR A 510 10.67 5.13 -12.69
N GLU A 511 11.02 6.26 -13.31
CA GLU A 511 12.30 6.42 -14.02
C GLU A 511 13.50 6.36 -13.08
N LYS A 512 13.37 6.80 -11.83
CA LYS A 512 14.41 6.67 -10.80
C LYS A 512 14.57 5.23 -10.31
N ILE A 513 13.52 4.42 -10.41
CA ILE A 513 13.52 3.02 -9.95
C ILE A 513 13.97 2.07 -11.08
N ARG A 514 13.54 2.29 -12.32
CA ARG A 514 13.89 1.45 -13.46
C ARG A 514 15.22 1.86 -14.08
N LEU A 515 16.31 1.43 -13.48
CA LEU A 515 17.65 1.75 -13.97
C LEU A 515 18.16 0.73 -14.99
N GLU A 516 18.89 1.20 -15.98
CA GLU A 516 19.73 0.40 -16.87
C GLU A 516 21.17 0.32 -16.32
N ARG A 517 21.96 -0.68 -16.76
CA ARG A 517 23.35 -0.84 -16.27
C ARG A 517 24.20 0.42 -16.40
N ASN A 518 24.08 1.11 -17.52
CA ASN A 518 24.81 2.34 -17.81
C ASN A 518 24.37 3.56 -16.96
N SER A 519 23.24 3.46 -16.27
CA SER A 519 22.78 4.52 -15.36
C SER A 519 23.48 4.44 -13.99
N PHE A 520 23.81 3.22 -13.51
CA PHE A 520 24.38 3.01 -12.18
C PHE A 520 25.82 2.46 -12.19
N VAL A 521 26.43 2.31 -13.37
CA VAL A 521 27.84 1.95 -13.54
C VAL A 521 28.53 3.09 -14.29
N LYS A 522 29.55 3.69 -13.69
CA LYS A 522 30.34 4.77 -14.28
C LYS A 522 31.82 4.37 -14.41
N ASN A 523 32.56 5.10 -15.23
CA ASN A 523 34.02 4.96 -15.25
C ASN A 523 34.63 5.58 -13.99
N LYS A 524 35.69 4.97 -13.48
CA LYS A 524 36.52 5.57 -12.43
C LYS A 524 37.19 6.82 -12.97
N ASP A 525 37.20 7.90 -12.19
CA ASP A 525 37.92 9.13 -12.47
C ASP A 525 39.44 8.93 -12.47
#